data_c02c3de3392458be74e3ce1069e8d99a
#
_entry.id   c02c3de3392458be74e3ce1069e8d99a
#
_cell.length_a   1.000
_cell.length_b   1.000
_cell.length_c   1.000
_cell.angle_alpha   90.00
_cell.angle_beta   90.00
_cell.angle_gamma   90.00
#
_symmetry.space_group_name_H-M   'P 1'
#
loop_
_entity.id
_entity.type
_entity.pdbx_description
1 polymer ?
#
loop_
_entity_poly.entity_id
_entity_poly.type
_entity_poly.pdbx_seq_one_letter_code
_entity_poly.pdbx_strand_id
1 'polypeptide(L)'
;MNRTIRSTARTLNETYIGLSATVEEYHRMGEQVTNHVRCELLRGRIVKRVVATPAHRYALHQLIDCIRPFITAEYVFNCQGPITLADSEPEPDLCITIGPENRYDERHAGTGEIAWVLEVSDTSLATDRGEKLQIYAEAKIPVYWIVNLQDRIVEVYTLPRGGRNPTYRSRVDYAAGMAVPVVVAGNALGTIPVDEILP
;
A
#
# COMPACT_ATOMS: atom_id res chain seq x y z
N MET A 1 -8.17 -10.12 -51.77
CA MET A 1 -9.07 -9.95 -50.62
C MET A 1 -8.36 -10.41 -49.36
N ASN A 2 -7.66 -9.50 -48.68
CA ASN A 2 -6.96 -9.81 -47.42
C ASN A 2 -7.92 -9.56 -46.27
N ARG A 3 -8.39 -10.62 -45.64
CA ARG A 3 -9.15 -10.56 -44.38
C ARG A 3 -8.14 -10.42 -43.27
N THR A 4 -7.98 -9.21 -42.76
CA THR A 4 -7.25 -8.92 -41.50
C THR A 4 -8.00 -9.59 -40.38
N ILE A 5 -7.45 -10.68 -39.84
CA ILE A 5 -7.88 -11.31 -38.61
C ILE A 5 -7.51 -10.31 -37.49
N ARG A 6 -8.47 -9.54 -37.02
CA ARG A 6 -8.32 -8.81 -35.74
C ARG A 6 -8.31 -9.87 -34.64
N SER A 7 -7.11 -10.16 -34.15
CA SER A 7 -6.89 -10.94 -32.93
C SER A 7 -7.63 -10.27 -31.81
N THR A 8 -8.70 -10.86 -31.32
CA THR A 8 -9.30 -10.61 -30.03
C THR A 8 -8.43 -11.29 -28.98
N ALA A 9 -7.22 -10.83 -28.82
CA ALA A 9 -6.46 -11.07 -27.60
C ALA A 9 -7.06 -10.17 -26.51
N ARG A 10 -8.21 -10.55 -25.97
CA ARG A 10 -8.57 -10.19 -24.62
C ARG A 10 -7.44 -10.75 -23.77
N THR A 11 -6.58 -9.88 -23.28
CA THR A 11 -5.44 -10.25 -22.44
C THR A 11 -6.00 -11.07 -21.28
N LEU A 12 -5.44 -12.27 -21.05
CA LEU A 12 -5.88 -13.23 -20.02
C LEU A 12 -6.10 -12.57 -18.65
N ASN A 13 -5.42 -11.49 -18.36
CA ASN A 13 -5.47 -10.73 -17.11
C ASN A 13 -6.75 -9.93 -16.87
N GLU A 14 -7.40 -9.40 -17.92
CA GLU A 14 -8.71 -8.75 -17.75
C GLU A 14 -9.81 -9.75 -17.34
N THR A 15 -9.58 -11.05 -17.56
CA THR A 15 -10.51 -12.11 -17.21
C THR A 15 -10.62 -12.32 -15.69
N TYR A 16 -9.58 -12.01 -14.93
CA TYR A 16 -9.55 -12.23 -13.47
C TYR A 16 -10.00 -11.01 -12.65
N ILE A 17 -10.03 -9.81 -13.23
CA ILE A 17 -10.46 -8.59 -12.52
C ILE A 17 -11.93 -8.71 -12.13
N GLY A 18 -12.20 -8.48 -10.83
CA GLY A 18 -13.53 -8.57 -10.24
C GLY A 18 -13.94 -9.99 -9.81
N LEU A 19 -13.11 -11.02 -10.06
CA LEU A 19 -13.35 -12.35 -9.50
C LEU A 19 -13.06 -12.38 -8.01
N SER A 20 -13.78 -13.25 -7.30
CA SER A 20 -13.49 -13.57 -5.90
C SER A 20 -12.46 -14.67 -5.80
N ALA A 21 -11.53 -14.53 -4.86
CA ALA A 21 -10.50 -15.52 -4.54
C ALA A 21 -10.13 -15.45 -3.07
N THR A 22 -9.73 -16.56 -2.49
CA THR A 22 -8.99 -16.58 -1.22
C THR A 22 -7.54 -16.16 -1.48
N VAL A 23 -6.79 -15.84 -0.43
CA VAL A 23 -5.35 -15.52 -0.54
C VAL A 23 -4.59 -16.71 -1.15
N GLU A 24 -4.87 -17.96 -0.73
CA GLU A 24 -4.24 -19.14 -1.29
C GLU A 24 -4.58 -19.36 -2.77
N GLU A 25 -5.81 -19.05 -3.17
CA GLU A 25 -6.20 -19.11 -4.58
C GLU A 25 -5.49 -18.04 -5.39
N TYR A 26 -5.39 -16.82 -4.84
CA TYR A 26 -4.67 -15.71 -5.46
C TYR A 26 -3.18 -16.05 -5.64
N HIS A 27 -2.51 -16.62 -4.63
CA HIS A 27 -1.14 -17.10 -4.74
C HIS A 27 -0.98 -18.21 -5.79
N ARG A 28 -1.91 -19.16 -5.87
CA ARG A 28 -1.89 -20.22 -6.89
C ARG A 28 -2.08 -19.70 -8.32
N MET A 29 -2.83 -18.61 -8.48
CA MET A 29 -2.97 -17.95 -9.78
C MET A 29 -1.67 -17.27 -10.20
N GLY A 30 -0.86 -16.81 -9.23
CA GLY A 30 0.49 -16.32 -9.40
C GLY A 30 0.68 -15.41 -10.62
N GLU A 31 1.68 -15.72 -11.42
CA GLU A 31 2.01 -14.97 -12.63
C GLU A 31 0.87 -14.85 -13.65
N GLN A 32 -0.09 -15.77 -13.68
CA GLN A 32 -1.22 -15.71 -14.61
C GLN A 32 -2.08 -14.46 -14.38
N VAL A 33 -2.17 -13.99 -13.13
CA VAL A 33 -2.91 -12.77 -12.76
C VAL A 33 -2.04 -11.53 -12.90
N THR A 34 -0.74 -11.65 -12.61
CA THR A 34 0.17 -10.50 -12.49
C THR A 34 0.96 -10.15 -13.74
N ASN A 35 1.08 -11.08 -14.72
CA ASN A 35 2.03 -10.99 -15.84
C ASN A 35 1.87 -9.81 -16.81
N HIS A 36 0.72 -9.12 -16.84
CA HIS A 36 0.53 -7.96 -17.75
C HIS A 36 -0.27 -6.80 -17.12
N VAL A 37 -0.89 -7.02 -15.95
CA VAL A 37 -1.64 -6.01 -15.21
C VAL A 37 -1.36 -6.19 -13.73
N ARG A 38 -0.81 -5.16 -13.08
CA ARG A 38 -0.63 -5.22 -11.62
C ARG A 38 -2.01 -5.28 -10.95
N CYS A 39 -2.22 -6.32 -10.17
CA CYS A 39 -3.45 -6.55 -9.41
C CYS A 39 -3.14 -6.64 -7.92
N GLU A 40 -4.15 -6.38 -7.11
CA GLU A 40 -4.17 -6.61 -5.67
C GLU A 40 -5.39 -7.48 -5.33
N LEU A 41 -5.32 -8.22 -4.24
CA LEU A 41 -6.49 -8.86 -3.65
C LEU A 41 -7.01 -7.98 -2.50
N LEU A 42 -8.21 -7.43 -2.64
CA LEU A 42 -8.85 -6.63 -1.59
C LEU A 42 -10.17 -7.28 -1.18
N ARG A 43 -10.28 -7.71 0.07
CA ARG A 43 -11.45 -8.41 0.63
C ARG A 43 -11.94 -9.54 -0.27
N GLY A 44 -11.01 -10.40 -0.69
CA GLY A 44 -11.28 -11.54 -1.55
C GLY A 44 -11.66 -11.16 -2.99
N ARG A 45 -11.47 -9.92 -3.45
CA ARG A 45 -11.71 -9.50 -4.83
C ARG A 45 -10.41 -9.10 -5.53
N ILE A 46 -10.18 -9.63 -6.71
CA ILE A 46 -9.03 -9.25 -7.55
C ILE A 46 -9.34 -7.90 -8.20
N VAL A 47 -8.54 -6.88 -7.88
CA VAL A 47 -8.68 -5.52 -8.38
C VAL A 47 -7.43 -5.08 -9.14
N LYS A 48 -7.61 -4.27 -10.17
CA LYS A 48 -6.50 -3.70 -10.92
C LYS A 48 -5.90 -2.52 -10.15
N ARG A 49 -4.57 -2.49 -10.02
CA ARG A 49 -3.89 -1.30 -9.48
C ARG A 49 -3.97 -0.12 -10.45
N VAL A 50 -4.08 1.06 -9.90
CA VAL A 50 -4.05 2.31 -10.66
C VAL A 50 -2.63 2.57 -11.16
N VAL A 51 -2.51 3.09 -12.37
CA VAL A 51 -1.21 3.46 -12.95
C VAL A 51 -0.69 4.71 -12.25
N ALA A 52 0.56 4.64 -11.79
CA ALA A 52 1.22 5.76 -11.10
C ALA A 52 1.40 6.96 -12.04
N THR A 53 0.96 8.14 -11.60
CA THR A 53 1.19 9.41 -12.29
C THR A 53 2.63 9.92 -12.06
N PRO A 54 3.13 10.88 -12.84
CA PRO A 54 4.41 11.51 -12.56
C PRO A 54 4.50 12.13 -11.15
N ALA A 55 3.43 12.76 -10.67
CA ALA A 55 3.35 13.33 -9.32
C ALA A 55 3.44 12.26 -8.24
N HIS A 56 2.73 11.13 -8.40
CA HIS A 56 2.83 9.97 -7.52
C HIS A 56 4.27 9.44 -7.45
N ARG A 57 4.92 9.27 -8.60
CA ARG A 57 6.32 8.77 -8.64
C ARG A 57 7.29 9.73 -7.97
N TYR A 58 7.12 11.02 -8.18
CA TYR A 58 7.94 12.04 -7.52
C TYR A 58 7.81 11.92 -6.00
N ALA A 59 6.59 12.00 -5.47
CA ALA A 59 6.34 11.91 -4.03
C ALA A 59 6.86 10.60 -3.42
N LEU A 60 6.70 9.47 -4.12
CA LEU A 60 7.21 8.18 -3.66
C LEU A 60 8.76 8.19 -3.55
N HIS A 61 9.47 8.77 -4.53
CA HIS A 61 10.93 8.88 -4.46
C HIS A 61 11.38 9.75 -3.29
N GLN A 62 10.75 10.92 -3.09
CA GLN A 62 11.05 11.79 -1.95
C GLN A 62 10.82 11.07 -0.61
N LEU A 63 9.71 10.34 -0.49
CA LEU A 63 9.41 9.55 0.71
C LEU A 63 10.47 8.48 1.00
N ILE A 64 10.93 7.77 -0.03
CA ILE A 64 12.01 6.76 0.12
C ILE A 64 13.27 7.42 0.69
N ASP A 65 13.68 8.56 0.12
CA ASP A 65 14.89 9.28 0.54
C ASP A 65 14.75 9.85 1.96
N CYS A 66 13.57 10.40 2.30
CA CYS A 66 13.30 10.97 3.61
C CYS A 66 13.13 9.91 4.72
N ILE A 67 12.50 8.77 4.43
CA ILE A 67 12.17 7.74 5.45
C ILE A 67 13.34 6.79 5.69
N ARG A 68 14.06 6.39 4.63
CA ARG A 68 15.14 5.39 4.73
C ARG A 68 16.17 5.67 5.82
N PRO A 69 16.61 6.91 6.09
CA PRO A 69 17.57 7.20 7.16
C PRO A 69 17.08 6.87 8.58
N PHE A 70 15.77 6.77 8.78
CA PHE A 70 15.16 6.43 10.08
C PHE A 70 15.04 4.92 10.30
N ILE A 71 15.23 4.09 9.25
CA ILE A 71 15.02 2.65 9.35
C ILE A 71 16.31 1.96 9.78
N THR A 72 16.28 1.38 10.98
CA THR A 72 17.38 0.60 11.56
C THR A 72 17.32 -0.86 11.13
N ALA A 73 18.35 -1.66 11.43
CA ALA A 73 18.43 -3.09 11.10
C ALA A 73 17.32 -3.95 11.76
N GLU A 74 16.58 -3.40 12.73
CA GLU A 74 15.42 -4.07 13.34
C GLU A 74 14.18 -4.07 12.47
N TYR A 75 14.19 -3.28 11.39
CA TYR A 75 13.07 -3.13 10.47
C TYR A 75 13.50 -3.36 9.03
N VAL A 76 12.56 -3.77 8.21
CA VAL A 76 12.74 -3.93 6.76
C VAL A 76 11.92 -2.89 6.04
N PHE A 77 12.56 -2.19 5.12
CA PHE A 77 11.94 -1.18 4.27
C PHE A 77 11.54 -1.81 2.94
N ASN A 78 10.23 -1.92 2.71
CA ASN A 78 9.67 -2.48 1.49
C ASN A 78 8.99 -1.38 0.65
N CYS A 79 9.27 -1.37 -0.65
CA CYS A 79 8.66 -0.47 -1.61
C CYS A 79 7.89 -1.28 -2.64
N GLN A 80 6.59 -0.99 -2.78
CA GLN A 80 5.71 -1.64 -3.75
C GLN A 80 5.75 -3.18 -3.71
N GLY A 81 5.77 -3.73 -2.50
CA GLY A 81 5.70 -5.17 -2.26
C GLY A 81 4.40 -5.57 -1.56
N PRO A 82 3.87 -6.76 -1.85
CA PRO A 82 2.63 -7.24 -1.23
C PRO A 82 2.81 -7.54 0.26
N ILE A 83 1.69 -7.39 1.00
CA ILE A 83 1.54 -7.85 2.38
C ILE A 83 0.36 -8.81 2.45
N THR A 84 0.51 -9.94 3.15
CA THR A 84 -0.52 -10.97 3.23
C THR A 84 -1.37 -10.79 4.48
N LEU A 85 -2.64 -10.47 4.30
CA LEU A 85 -3.63 -10.30 5.37
C LEU A 85 -4.69 -11.41 5.31
N ALA A 86 -5.67 -11.39 6.21
CA ALA A 86 -6.63 -12.49 6.35
C ALA A 86 -7.44 -12.79 5.06
N ASP A 87 -7.88 -11.77 4.35
CA ASP A 87 -8.70 -11.86 3.13
C ASP A 87 -8.20 -10.94 2.01
N SER A 88 -7.01 -10.40 2.16
CA SER A 88 -6.48 -9.35 1.29
C SER A 88 -4.99 -9.50 1.11
N GLU A 89 -4.49 -9.14 -0.08
CA GLU A 89 -3.07 -9.01 -0.39
C GLU A 89 -2.84 -7.69 -1.14
N PRO A 90 -2.89 -6.57 -0.42
CA PRO A 90 -2.58 -5.26 -0.99
C PRO A 90 -1.08 -5.09 -1.21
N GLU A 91 -0.72 -4.23 -2.18
CA GLU A 91 0.67 -3.79 -2.42
C GLU A 91 0.80 -2.31 -2.06
N PRO A 92 1.06 -1.95 -0.79
CA PRO A 92 1.27 -0.55 -0.42
C PRO A 92 2.48 0.06 -1.14
N ASP A 93 2.46 1.36 -1.33
CA ASP A 93 3.59 2.06 -1.95
C ASP A 93 4.86 1.98 -1.09
N LEU A 94 4.72 2.08 0.24
CA LEU A 94 5.77 1.76 1.20
C LEU A 94 5.22 0.96 2.38
N CYS A 95 6.04 0.03 2.88
CA CYS A 95 5.73 -0.75 4.07
C CYS A 95 6.99 -0.93 4.91
N ILE A 96 6.87 -0.70 6.22
CA ILE A 96 7.92 -1.00 7.19
C ILE A 96 7.48 -2.23 7.97
N THR A 97 8.27 -3.29 7.90
CA THR A 97 8.01 -4.56 8.59
C THR A 97 9.06 -4.84 9.66
N ILE A 98 8.73 -5.71 10.61
CA ILE A 98 9.64 -6.11 11.68
C ILE A 98 10.68 -7.07 11.11
N GLY A 99 11.96 -6.73 11.23
CA GLY A 99 13.08 -7.51 10.75
C GLY A 99 13.34 -8.82 11.51
N PRO A 100 14.35 -9.59 11.14
CA PRO A 100 15.28 -9.33 10.03
C PRO A 100 14.70 -9.64 8.65
N GLU A 101 15.36 -9.16 7.58
CA GLU A 101 14.90 -9.25 6.19
C GLU A 101 14.68 -10.69 5.72
N ASN A 102 15.57 -11.62 6.08
CA ASN A 102 15.47 -13.05 5.72
C ASN A 102 14.25 -13.77 6.29
N ARG A 103 13.50 -13.14 7.19
CA ARG A 103 12.18 -13.62 7.65
C ARG A 103 11.17 -13.74 6.52
N TYR A 104 11.38 -12.98 5.44
CA TYR A 104 10.47 -12.83 4.31
C TYR A 104 10.98 -13.44 3.01
N ASP A 105 12.02 -14.29 3.06
CA ASP A 105 12.61 -14.93 1.88
C ASP A 105 11.63 -15.87 1.15
N GLU A 106 10.70 -16.50 1.90
CA GLU A 106 9.75 -17.47 1.35
C GLU A 106 8.27 -17.04 1.43
N ARG A 107 8.00 -15.86 2.00
CA ARG A 107 6.63 -15.33 2.18
C ARG A 107 6.60 -13.83 2.34
N HIS A 108 5.46 -13.24 2.12
CA HIS A 108 5.24 -11.83 2.45
C HIS A 108 5.01 -11.62 3.96
N ALA A 109 5.19 -10.38 4.42
CA ALA A 109 4.88 -10.00 5.78
C ALA A 109 3.37 -10.07 6.03
N GLY A 110 2.98 -10.57 7.19
CA GLY A 110 1.59 -10.74 7.60
C GLY A 110 1.18 -9.86 8.78
N THR A 111 -0.07 -10.07 9.23
CA THR A 111 -0.62 -9.41 10.40
C THR A 111 0.31 -9.57 11.62
N GLY A 112 0.57 -8.47 12.33
CA GLY A 112 1.45 -8.42 13.50
C GLY A 112 2.94 -8.23 13.19
N GLU A 113 3.33 -8.29 11.90
CA GLU A 113 4.70 -8.07 11.46
C GLU A 113 4.89 -6.71 10.77
N ILE A 114 3.81 -5.99 10.54
CA ILE A 114 3.78 -4.70 9.83
C ILE A 114 3.72 -3.58 10.87
N ALA A 115 4.75 -2.74 10.87
CA ALA A 115 4.84 -1.60 11.78
C ALA A 115 4.20 -0.33 11.21
N TRP A 116 4.23 -0.17 9.88
CA TRP A 116 3.73 1.02 9.20
C TRP A 116 3.45 0.74 7.74
N VAL A 117 2.35 1.28 7.22
CA VAL A 117 1.99 1.27 5.80
C VAL A 117 1.75 2.69 5.31
N LEU A 118 2.14 2.96 4.06
CA LEU A 118 1.98 4.26 3.41
C LEU A 118 1.50 4.09 1.97
N GLU A 119 0.51 4.90 1.58
CA GLU A 119 0.02 5.02 0.21
C GLU A 119 0.21 6.47 -0.29
N VAL A 120 0.65 6.63 -1.51
CA VAL A 120 0.68 7.92 -2.20
C VAL A 120 -0.59 8.02 -3.05
N SER A 121 -1.51 8.88 -2.66
CA SER A 121 -2.84 8.98 -3.26
C SER A 121 -2.96 10.18 -4.19
N ASP A 122 -3.09 9.91 -5.47
CA ASP A 122 -3.50 10.88 -6.49
C ASP A 122 -4.91 10.53 -6.97
N THR A 123 -5.07 9.55 -7.84
CA THR A 123 -6.37 9.09 -8.36
C THR A 123 -6.98 7.95 -7.51
N SER A 124 -6.23 7.37 -6.59
CA SER A 124 -6.64 6.27 -5.69
C SER A 124 -7.26 6.71 -4.37
N LEU A 125 -7.30 8.02 -4.06
CA LEU A 125 -7.64 8.56 -2.74
C LEU A 125 -8.92 7.98 -2.13
N ALA A 126 -9.96 7.76 -2.93
CA ALA A 126 -11.23 7.19 -2.45
C ALA A 126 -11.05 5.73 -1.96
N THR A 127 -10.23 4.94 -2.64
CA THR A 127 -9.92 3.56 -2.25
C THR A 127 -9.03 3.53 -1.00
N ASP A 128 -8.03 4.41 -0.94
CA ASP A 128 -7.06 4.47 0.15
C ASP A 128 -7.70 4.97 1.45
N ARG A 129 -8.59 6.01 1.40
CA ARG A 129 -9.40 6.46 2.54
C ARG A 129 -10.56 5.52 2.90
N GLY A 130 -10.96 4.66 2.00
CA GLY A 130 -12.09 3.75 2.13
C GLY A 130 -11.70 2.31 2.44
N GLU A 131 -11.66 1.47 1.42
CA GLU A 131 -11.48 0.02 1.55
C GLU A 131 -10.10 -0.34 2.14
N LYS A 132 -9.00 0.26 1.67
CA LYS A 132 -7.65 0.00 2.19
C LYS A 132 -7.50 0.43 3.65
N LEU A 133 -8.04 1.61 4.02
CA LEU A 133 -8.04 2.06 5.42
C LEU A 133 -8.71 1.02 6.34
N GLN A 134 -9.85 0.47 5.91
CA GLN A 134 -10.56 -0.55 6.69
C GLN A 134 -9.75 -1.86 6.79
N ILE A 135 -9.16 -2.31 5.68
CA ILE A 135 -8.31 -3.52 5.63
C ILE A 135 -7.12 -3.36 6.60
N TYR A 136 -6.40 -2.24 6.54
CA TYR A 136 -5.26 -1.99 7.40
C TYR A 136 -5.65 -1.83 8.88
N ALA A 137 -6.78 -1.18 9.16
CA ALA A 137 -7.30 -1.06 10.52
C ALA A 137 -7.75 -2.41 11.10
N GLU A 138 -8.36 -3.29 10.30
CA GLU A 138 -8.76 -4.64 10.69
C GLU A 138 -7.55 -5.51 11.01
N ALA A 139 -6.50 -5.43 10.19
CA ALA A 139 -5.22 -6.09 10.41
C ALA A 139 -4.42 -5.51 11.59
N LYS A 140 -4.93 -4.45 12.25
CA LYS A 140 -4.25 -3.78 13.39
C LYS A 140 -2.91 -3.17 13.05
N ILE A 141 -2.70 -2.75 11.81
CA ILE A 141 -1.49 -2.04 11.42
C ILE A 141 -1.42 -0.73 12.19
N PRO A 142 -0.37 -0.50 13.02
CA PRO A 142 -0.37 0.59 14.01
C PRO A 142 -0.44 1.98 13.41
N VAL A 143 0.23 2.18 12.27
CA VAL A 143 0.35 3.47 11.57
C VAL A 143 0.03 3.30 10.11
N TYR A 144 -0.84 4.15 9.60
CA TYR A 144 -1.18 4.24 8.19
C TYR A 144 -1.08 5.70 7.72
N TRP A 145 -0.28 5.96 6.71
CA TRP A 145 -0.19 7.27 6.08
C TRP A 145 -0.84 7.26 4.71
N ILE A 146 -1.54 8.36 4.41
CA ILE A 146 -1.94 8.71 3.05
C ILE A 146 -1.26 10.02 2.68
N VAL A 147 -0.35 9.98 1.71
CA VAL A 147 0.20 11.20 1.10
C VAL A 147 -0.78 11.65 0.02
N ASN A 148 -1.67 12.53 0.41
CA ASN A 148 -2.76 13.02 -0.41
C ASN A 148 -2.27 14.15 -1.31
N LEU A 149 -2.00 13.83 -2.58
CA LEU A 149 -1.49 14.79 -3.54
C LEU A 149 -2.54 15.82 -3.99
N GLN A 150 -3.84 15.47 -3.94
CA GLN A 150 -4.93 16.35 -4.35
C GLN A 150 -5.08 17.53 -3.37
N ASP A 151 -5.08 17.24 -2.07
CA ASP A 151 -5.24 18.25 -1.02
C ASP A 151 -3.89 18.80 -0.50
N ARG A 152 -2.76 18.23 -0.99
CA ARG A 152 -1.38 18.59 -0.61
C ARG A 152 -1.13 18.46 0.90
N ILE A 153 -1.53 17.31 1.48
CA ILE A 153 -1.37 16.98 2.90
C ILE A 153 -0.87 15.56 3.10
N VAL A 154 -0.29 15.29 4.26
CA VAL A 154 -0.04 13.93 4.75
C VAL A 154 -1.03 13.62 5.85
N GLU A 155 -1.88 12.63 5.62
CA GLU A 155 -2.87 12.14 6.59
C GLU A 155 -2.24 10.99 7.38
N VAL A 156 -2.14 11.16 8.68
CA VAL A 156 -1.57 10.15 9.60
C VAL A 156 -2.69 9.52 10.41
N TYR A 157 -2.91 8.23 10.19
CA TYR A 157 -3.90 7.43 10.87
C TYR A 157 -3.23 6.53 11.91
N THR A 158 -3.75 6.56 13.15
CA THR A 158 -3.26 5.76 14.27
C THR A 158 -4.40 5.19 15.11
N LEU A 159 -4.06 4.30 16.06
CA LEU A 159 -5.02 3.64 16.95
C LEU A 159 -6.05 2.80 16.18
N PRO A 160 -5.61 1.76 15.43
CA PRO A 160 -6.50 0.91 14.65
C PRO A 160 -7.52 0.17 15.52
N ARG A 161 -8.76 0.14 15.06
CA ARG A 161 -9.86 -0.61 15.64
C ARG A 161 -10.44 -1.54 14.57
N GLY A 162 -10.34 -2.85 14.75
CA GLY A 162 -10.98 -3.85 13.92
C GLY A 162 -12.44 -4.12 14.31
N GLY A 163 -12.99 -5.24 13.86
CA GLY A 163 -14.32 -5.70 14.13
C GLY A 163 -15.31 -5.24 13.04
N ARG A 164 -16.61 -5.15 13.35
CA ARG A 164 -17.69 -4.93 12.36
C ARG A 164 -17.50 -3.69 11.47
N ASN A 165 -16.91 -2.63 12.01
CA ASN A 165 -16.63 -1.39 11.28
C ASN A 165 -15.15 -1.00 11.55
N PRO A 166 -14.19 -1.62 10.84
CA PRO A 166 -12.78 -1.34 11.04
C PRO A 166 -12.45 0.11 10.67
N THR A 167 -11.66 0.76 11.51
CA THR A 167 -11.22 2.14 11.27
C THR A 167 -10.03 2.50 12.17
N TYR A 168 -9.40 3.63 11.92
CA TYR A 168 -8.47 4.26 12.84
C TYR A 168 -9.21 5.29 13.72
N ARG A 169 -8.91 5.33 15.02
CA ARG A 169 -9.55 6.25 15.97
C ARG A 169 -8.94 7.64 15.97
N SER A 170 -7.76 7.79 15.40
CA SER A 170 -7.06 9.07 15.30
C SER A 170 -6.66 9.32 13.84
N ARG A 171 -6.89 10.53 13.37
CA ARG A 171 -6.35 11.09 12.14
C ARG A 171 -5.78 12.47 12.46
N VAL A 172 -4.58 12.74 11.98
CA VAL A 172 -3.96 14.07 12.04
C VAL A 172 -3.47 14.40 10.62
N ASP A 173 -3.81 15.59 10.14
CA ASP A 173 -3.42 16.07 8.82
C ASP A 173 -2.26 17.06 8.96
N TYR A 174 -1.21 16.88 8.18
CA TYR A 174 -0.04 17.72 8.10
C TYR A 174 0.02 18.38 6.72
N ALA A 175 -0.07 19.69 6.67
CA ALA A 175 -0.03 20.49 5.44
C ALA A 175 1.39 21.03 5.15
N ALA A 176 1.54 21.65 3.98
CA ALA A 176 2.75 22.39 3.62
C ALA A 176 3.15 23.37 4.75
N GLY A 177 4.45 23.49 5.02
CA GLY A 177 5.00 24.26 6.15
C GLY A 177 5.00 23.53 7.48
N MET A 178 4.37 22.35 7.59
CA MET A 178 4.40 21.48 8.76
C MET A 178 5.43 20.35 8.58
N ALA A 179 5.79 19.71 9.70
CA ALA A 179 6.61 18.48 9.68
C ALA A 179 5.80 17.32 10.25
N VAL A 180 5.80 16.20 9.52
CA VAL A 180 5.10 14.97 9.93
C VAL A 180 6.03 14.10 10.78
N PRO A 181 5.61 13.61 11.97
CA PRO A 181 6.44 12.79 12.83
C PRO A 181 6.57 11.36 12.28
N VAL A 182 7.81 10.87 12.18
CA VAL A 182 8.12 9.47 11.84
C VAL A 182 8.09 8.65 13.12
N VAL A 183 7.06 7.82 13.26
CA VAL A 183 6.88 6.93 14.42
C VAL A 183 6.81 5.48 13.95
N VAL A 184 7.76 4.65 14.38
CA VAL A 184 7.80 3.22 14.04
C VAL A 184 7.74 2.40 15.32
N ALA A 185 6.79 1.47 15.41
CA ALA A 185 6.56 0.63 16.60
C ALA A 185 6.46 1.42 17.92
N GLY A 186 5.87 2.63 17.88
CA GLY A 186 5.70 3.50 19.02
C GLY A 186 6.90 4.40 19.33
N ASN A 187 8.03 4.25 18.64
CA ASN A 187 9.22 5.08 18.82
C ASN A 187 9.21 6.26 17.84
N ALA A 188 9.32 7.48 18.36
CA ALA A 188 9.50 8.68 17.56
C ALA A 188 10.96 8.74 17.08
N LEU A 189 11.18 8.65 15.77
CA LEU A 189 12.51 8.60 15.15
C LEU A 189 12.96 9.97 14.61
N GLY A 190 12.01 10.86 14.34
CA GLY A 190 12.26 12.19 13.80
C GLY A 190 11.02 12.80 13.15
N THR A 191 11.24 13.77 12.30
CA THR A 191 10.18 14.45 11.52
C THR A 191 10.62 14.65 10.08
N ILE A 192 9.69 14.71 9.16
CA ILE A 192 9.90 15.00 7.74
C ILE A 192 9.08 16.24 7.39
N PRO A 193 9.68 17.32 6.85
CA PRO A 193 8.93 18.45 6.32
C PRO A 193 8.01 18.00 5.18
N VAL A 194 6.74 18.39 5.24
CA VAL A 194 5.75 18.01 4.21
C VAL A 194 6.14 18.53 2.83
N ASP A 195 6.77 19.71 2.79
CA ASP A 195 7.25 20.34 1.55
C ASP A 195 8.36 19.54 0.83
N GLU A 196 9.06 18.65 1.54
CA GLU A 196 10.05 17.75 0.94
C GLU A 196 9.42 16.52 0.27
N ILE A 197 8.16 16.19 0.63
CA ILE A 197 7.43 15.03 0.12
C ILE A 197 6.60 15.39 -1.13
N LEU A 198 5.97 16.55 -1.10
CA LEU A 198 4.98 16.94 -2.11
C LEU A 198 5.63 17.58 -3.35
N PRO A 199 5.13 17.27 -4.58
CA PRO A 199 5.60 17.89 -5.82
C PRO A 199 5.26 19.36 -5.92
#